data_81a09c8f1cb687b57f46e6189b611b73
#
_entry.id   81a09c8f1cb687b57f46e6189b611b73
#
_cell.length_a   1.000
_cell.length_b   1.000
_cell.length_c   1.000
_cell.angle_alpha   90.00
_cell.angle_beta   90.00
_cell.angle_gamma   90.00
#
_symmetry.space_group_name_H-M   'P 1'
#
loop_
_entity.id
_entity.type
_entity.pdbx_description
1 polymer ?
#
loop_
_entity_poly.entity_id
_entity_poly.type
_entity_poly.pdbx_seq_one_letter_code
_entity_poly.pdbx_strand_id
1 'polypeptide(L)'
;MTTISEIKDRLNAVAFAGRSYTGADRAAVAKAYSAAVAAFDQNSAVDMAYLLDRVEELQKAITVAAAELSDAAVSIADRYAGNDAEALEIRLLVGDPVDKLVNIAQGAAITTEEAGE
;
A
#
# COMPACT_ATOMS: atom_id res chain seq x y z
N MET A 1 -7.92 -6.31 18.06
CA MET A 1 -6.79 -6.17 17.15
C MET A 1 -7.23 -5.40 15.90
N THR A 2 -6.53 -4.33 15.59
CA THR A 2 -6.86 -3.49 14.42
C THR A 2 -6.53 -4.23 13.13
N THR A 3 -7.48 -4.25 12.21
CA THR A 3 -7.30 -4.84 10.88
C THR A 3 -7.61 -3.81 9.80
N ILE A 4 -7.17 -4.07 8.58
CA ILE A 4 -7.49 -3.20 7.43
C ILE A 4 -9.00 -3.13 7.24
N SER A 5 -9.71 -4.25 7.43
CA SER A 5 -11.17 -4.29 7.32
C SER A 5 -11.83 -3.36 8.34
N GLU A 6 -11.36 -3.36 9.58
CA GLU A 6 -11.88 -2.46 10.62
C GLU A 6 -11.63 -0.99 10.29
N ILE A 7 -10.44 -0.68 9.73
CA ILE A 7 -10.12 0.69 9.31
C ILE A 7 -11.04 1.13 8.19
N LYS A 8 -11.27 0.27 7.19
CA LYS A 8 -12.21 0.55 6.10
C LYS A 8 -13.63 0.76 6.62
N ASP A 9 -14.05 -0.05 7.58
CA ASP A 9 -15.38 0.08 8.18
C ASP A 9 -15.56 1.42 8.85
N ARG A 10 -14.55 1.90 9.58
CA ARG A 10 -14.59 3.21 10.22
C ARG A 10 -14.65 4.34 9.20
N LEU A 11 -13.85 4.26 8.14
CA LEU A 11 -13.87 5.26 7.06
C LEU A 11 -15.23 5.26 6.35
N ASN A 12 -15.77 4.08 6.05
CA ASN A 12 -17.05 3.94 5.37
C ASN A 12 -18.20 4.44 6.24
N ALA A 13 -18.12 4.24 7.56
CA ALA A 13 -19.12 4.73 8.48
C ALA A 13 -19.21 6.26 8.44
N VAL A 14 -18.08 6.96 8.41
CA VAL A 14 -18.03 8.41 8.29
C VAL A 14 -18.60 8.86 6.94
N ALA A 15 -18.15 8.21 5.85
CA ALA A 15 -18.62 8.55 4.51
C ALA A 15 -20.13 8.32 4.35
N PHE A 16 -20.62 7.19 4.85
CA PHE A 16 -22.05 6.86 4.77
C PHE A 16 -22.89 7.85 5.57
N ALA A 17 -22.47 8.14 6.80
CA ALA A 17 -23.19 9.09 7.64
C ALA A 17 -23.28 10.47 7.00
N GLY A 18 -22.20 10.90 6.33
CA GLY A 18 -22.17 12.17 5.62
C GLY A 18 -23.08 12.20 4.38
N ARG A 19 -23.32 11.04 3.76
CA ARG A 19 -24.15 10.93 2.56
C ARG A 19 -25.64 10.73 2.85
N SER A 20 -25.99 10.30 4.05
CA SER A 20 -27.36 9.98 4.43
C SER A 20 -28.21 11.20 4.74
N TYR A 21 -27.95 12.32 4.10
CA TYR A 21 -28.48 13.62 4.47
C TYR A 21 -29.76 13.99 3.71
N THR A 22 -30.55 13.03 3.30
CA THR A 22 -31.76 13.35 2.51
C THR A 22 -33.05 12.95 3.22
N GLY A 23 -33.84 13.94 3.59
CA GLY A 23 -35.23 13.76 3.94
C GLY A 23 -35.57 13.17 5.29
N ALA A 24 -34.56 12.75 6.05
CA ALA A 24 -34.78 12.12 7.34
C ALA A 24 -34.61 13.13 8.49
N ASP A 25 -34.84 12.68 9.69
CA ASP A 25 -34.62 13.45 10.90
C ASP A 25 -33.18 13.96 10.96
N ARG A 26 -32.98 15.26 10.80
CA ARG A 26 -31.68 15.92 10.82
C ARG A 26 -30.94 15.67 12.13
N ALA A 27 -31.67 15.64 13.24
CA ALA A 27 -31.06 15.40 14.56
C ALA A 27 -30.45 13.98 14.64
N ALA A 28 -31.18 12.98 14.13
CA ALA A 28 -30.69 11.60 14.10
C ALA A 28 -29.46 11.44 13.19
N VAL A 29 -29.50 12.08 12.03
CA VAL A 29 -28.37 12.05 11.06
C VAL A 29 -27.13 12.74 11.67
N ALA A 30 -27.33 13.90 12.28
CA ALA A 30 -26.23 14.64 12.91
C ALA A 30 -25.61 13.83 14.06
N LYS A 31 -26.43 13.16 14.86
CA LYS A 31 -25.96 12.32 15.96
C LYS A 31 -25.15 11.11 15.43
N ALA A 32 -25.66 10.47 14.38
CA ALA A 32 -24.96 9.32 13.76
C ALA A 32 -23.62 9.75 13.16
N TYR A 33 -23.59 10.90 12.50
CA TYR A 33 -22.37 11.46 11.92
C TYR A 33 -21.35 11.79 13.03
N SER A 34 -21.79 12.46 14.08
CA SER A 34 -20.92 12.79 15.22
C SER A 34 -20.33 11.54 15.87
N ALA A 35 -21.14 10.50 16.05
CA ALA A 35 -20.67 9.24 16.61
C ALA A 35 -19.64 8.57 15.70
N ALA A 36 -19.87 8.58 14.38
CA ALA A 36 -18.93 8.00 13.41
C ALA A 36 -17.60 8.76 13.40
N VAL A 37 -17.65 10.08 13.42
CA VAL A 37 -16.45 10.93 13.46
C VAL A 37 -15.69 10.71 14.77
N ALA A 38 -16.37 10.64 15.89
CA ALA A 38 -15.75 10.39 17.19
C ALA A 38 -15.03 9.04 17.21
N ALA A 39 -15.66 7.99 16.68
CA ALA A 39 -15.05 6.67 16.57
C ALA A 39 -13.81 6.69 15.68
N PHE A 40 -13.88 7.39 14.56
CA PHE A 40 -12.75 7.58 13.66
C PHE A 40 -11.61 8.30 14.37
N ASP A 41 -11.89 9.40 15.04
CA ASP A 41 -10.88 10.20 15.75
C ASP A 41 -10.22 9.42 16.87
N GLN A 42 -10.99 8.66 17.65
CA GLN A 42 -10.45 7.85 18.74
C GLN A 42 -9.47 6.79 18.25
N ASN A 43 -9.68 6.27 17.05
CA ASN A 43 -8.87 5.19 16.50
C ASN A 43 -7.82 5.67 15.49
N SER A 44 -7.84 6.95 15.11
CA SER A 44 -7.01 7.45 14.01
C SER A 44 -5.51 7.23 14.22
N ALA A 45 -5.00 7.46 15.41
CA ALA A 45 -3.57 7.27 15.69
C ALA A 45 -3.17 5.78 15.57
N VAL A 46 -3.98 4.89 16.13
CA VAL A 46 -3.76 3.44 16.07
C VAL A 46 -3.89 2.95 14.63
N ASP A 47 -4.93 3.42 13.92
CA ASP A 47 -5.17 3.05 12.53
C ASP A 47 -4.02 3.50 11.64
N MET A 48 -3.54 4.72 11.83
CA MET A 48 -2.41 5.26 11.06
C MET A 48 -1.13 4.48 11.33
N ALA A 49 -0.84 4.18 12.61
CA ALA A 49 0.33 3.39 12.99
C ALA A 49 0.29 2.00 12.35
N TYR A 50 -0.88 1.37 12.37
CA TYR A 50 -1.06 0.06 11.74
C TYR A 50 -0.81 0.11 10.24
N LEU A 51 -1.38 1.11 9.55
CA LEU A 51 -1.20 1.26 8.12
C LEU A 51 0.25 1.53 7.75
N LEU A 52 0.94 2.37 8.52
CA LEU A 52 2.37 2.66 8.29
C LEU A 52 3.22 1.40 8.47
N ASP A 53 2.95 0.61 9.51
CA ASP A 53 3.65 -0.65 9.73
C ASP A 53 3.42 -1.62 8.57
N ARG A 54 2.18 -1.71 8.06
CA ARG A 54 1.87 -2.57 6.92
C ARG A 54 2.57 -2.11 5.65
N VAL A 55 2.65 -0.79 5.43
CA VAL A 55 3.38 -0.24 4.29
C VAL A 55 4.86 -0.62 4.38
N GLU A 56 5.47 -0.46 5.55
CA GLU A 56 6.88 -0.84 5.75
C GLU A 56 7.12 -2.33 5.52
N GLU A 57 6.23 -3.18 6.03
CA GLU A 57 6.33 -4.63 5.82
C GLU A 57 6.24 -4.98 4.33
N LEU A 58 5.31 -4.36 3.62
CA LEU A 58 5.13 -4.59 2.19
C LEU A 58 6.32 -4.08 1.39
N GLN A 59 6.88 -2.93 1.76
CA GLN A 59 8.08 -2.40 1.12
C GLN A 59 9.26 -3.37 1.27
N LYS A 60 9.45 -3.90 2.48
CA LYS A 60 10.51 -4.88 2.74
C LYS A 60 10.30 -6.16 1.94
N ALA A 61 9.05 -6.66 1.93
CA ALA A 61 8.72 -7.89 1.19
C ALA A 61 8.96 -7.71 -0.32
N ILE A 62 8.56 -6.57 -0.88
CA ILE A 62 8.78 -6.27 -2.30
C ILE A 62 10.28 -6.18 -2.60
N THR A 63 11.05 -5.52 -1.74
CA THR A 63 12.50 -5.37 -1.92
C THR A 63 13.19 -6.73 -1.90
N VAL A 64 12.82 -7.60 -0.96
CA VAL A 64 13.39 -8.96 -0.88
C VAL A 64 13.00 -9.78 -2.11
N ALA A 65 11.73 -9.75 -2.50
CA ALA A 65 11.26 -10.47 -3.68
C ALA A 65 11.97 -9.99 -4.95
N ALA A 66 12.15 -8.68 -5.08
CA ALA A 66 12.86 -8.09 -6.21
C ALA A 66 14.31 -8.57 -6.28
N ALA A 67 15.00 -8.61 -5.13
CA ALA A 67 16.37 -9.11 -5.06
C ALA A 67 16.44 -10.59 -5.44
N GLU A 68 15.50 -11.40 -4.95
CA GLU A 68 15.45 -12.82 -5.30
C GLU A 68 15.19 -13.05 -6.79
N LEU A 69 14.32 -12.26 -7.39
CA LEU A 69 14.04 -12.33 -8.83
C LEU A 69 15.27 -11.94 -9.65
N SER A 70 15.98 -10.90 -9.24
CA SER A 70 17.22 -10.48 -9.91
C SER A 70 18.27 -11.56 -9.84
N ASP A 71 18.46 -12.17 -8.68
CA ASP A 71 19.44 -13.25 -8.49
C ASP A 71 19.06 -14.47 -9.33
N ALA A 72 17.78 -14.81 -9.38
CA ALA A 72 17.27 -15.91 -10.21
C ALA A 72 17.53 -15.65 -11.69
N ALA A 73 17.31 -14.43 -12.15
CA ALA A 73 17.55 -14.05 -13.55
C ALA A 73 19.02 -14.18 -13.92
N VAL A 74 19.92 -13.75 -13.05
CA VAL A 74 21.36 -13.89 -13.27
C VAL A 74 21.74 -15.37 -13.34
N SER A 75 21.23 -16.19 -12.43
CA SER A 75 21.49 -17.64 -12.43
C SER A 75 20.98 -18.31 -13.70
N ILE A 76 19.79 -17.96 -14.15
CA ILE A 76 19.21 -18.50 -15.38
C ILE A 76 20.04 -18.07 -16.59
N ALA A 77 20.42 -16.80 -16.65
CA ALA A 77 21.24 -16.28 -17.73
C ALA A 77 22.58 -17.00 -17.81
N ASP A 78 23.22 -17.22 -16.67
CA ASP A 78 24.53 -17.89 -16.62
C ASP A 78 24.45 -19.37 -17.02
N ARG A 79 23.33 -20.04 -16.73
CA ARG A 79 23.16 -21.46 -17.03
C ARG A 79 22.70 -21.74 -18.46
N TYR A 80 21.79 -20.93 -18.97
CA TYR A 80 21.04 -21.27 -20.18
C TYR A 80 21.30 -20.35 -21.36
N ALA A 81 21.92 -19.20 -21.14
CA ALA A 81 22.24 -18.31 -22.25
C ALA A 81 23.36 -18.89 -23.11
N GLY A 82 23.14 -18.89 -24.40
CA GLY A 82 24.14 -19.38 -25.36
C GLY A 82 25.22 -18.37 -25.66
N ASN A 83 24.99 -17.09 -25.38
CA ASN A 83 25.93 -16.00 -25.61
C ASN A 83 25.58 -14.80 -24.75
N ASP A 84 26.44 -13.78 -24.79
CA ASP A 84 26.25 -12.56 -23.98
C ASP A 84 24.98 -11.80 -24.35
N ALA A 85 24.56 -11.81 -25.61
CA ALA A 85 23.35 -11.13 -26.04
C ALA A 85 22.11 -11.78 -25.43
N GLU A 86 22.05 -13.11 -25.41
CA GLU A 86 20.94 -13.84 -24.76
C GLU A 86 20.92 -13.61 -23.25
N ALA A 87 22.10 -13.61 -22.63
CA ALA A 87 22.21 -13.33 -21.19
C ALA A 87 21.66 -11.95 -20.86
N LEU A 88 22.03 -10.95 -21.63
CA LEU A 88 21.53 -9.59 -21.47
C LEU A 88 20.01 -9.52 -21.66
N GLU A 89 19.49 -10.20 -22.68
CA GLU A 89 18.05 -10.24 -22.97
C GLU A 89 17.27 -10.84 -21.81
N ILE A 90 17.75 -11.95 -21.22
CA ILE A 90 17.13 -12.58 -20.06
C ILE A 90 17.12 -11.62 -18.89
N ARG A 91 18.24 -10.96 -18.63
CA ARG A 91 18.37 -10.01 -17.52
C ARG A 91 17.41 -8.83 -17.68
N LEU A 92 17.25 -8.33 -18.90
CA LEU A 92 16.33 -7.20 -19.18
C LEU A 92 14.87 -7.61 -19.05
N LEU A 93 14.50 -8.82 -19.46
CA LEU A 93 13.14 -9.31 -19.32
C LEU A 93 12.66 -9.35 -17.87
N VAL A 94 13.57 -9.65 -16.94
CA VAL A 94 13.25 -9.66 -15.50
C VAL A 94 13.56 -8.32 -14.86
N GLY A 95 14.61 -7.64 -15.30
CA GLY A 95 15.09 -6.39 -14.74
C GLY A 95 14.05 -5.28 -14.80
N ASP A 96 13.33 -5.14 -15.92
CA ASP A 96 12.33 -4.10 -16.06
C ASP A 96 11.18 -4.24 -15.07
N PRO A 97 10.53 -5.41 -14.92
CA PRO A 97 9.50 -5.60 -13.89
C PRO A 97 10.05 -5.41 -12.47
N VAL A 98 11.26 -5.89 -12.18
CA VAL A 98 11.90 -5.73 -10.88
C VAL A 98 12.12 -4.26 -10.55
N ASP A 99 12.65 -3.50 -11.51
CA ASP A 99 12.87 -2.06 -11.33
C ASP A 99 11.56 -1.33 -11.06
N LYS A 100 10.48 -1.70 -11.74
CA LYS A 100 9.15 -1.12 -11.49
C LYS A 100 8.68 -1.41 -10.08
N LEU A 101 8.86 -2.64 -9.59
CA LEU A 101 8.47 -3.01 -8.23
C LEU A 101 9.27 -2.23 -7.19
N VAL A 102 10.59 -2.12 -7.38
CA VAL A 102 11.46 -1.36 -6.48
C VAL A 102 11.07 0.12 -6.48
N ASN A 103 10.81 0.68 -7.64
CA ASN A 103 10.40 2.07 -7.76
C ASN A 103 9.06 2.34 -7.07
N ILE A 104 8.10 1.42 -7.18
CA ILE A 104 6.82 1.55 -6.49
C ILE A 104 7.03 1.53 -4.96
N ALA A 105 7.83 0.60 -4.46
CA ALA A 105 8.12 0.49 -3.04
C ALA A 105 8.83 1.74 -2.51
N GLN A 106 9.85 2.22 -3.23
CA GLN A 106 10.59 3.43 -2.87
C GLN A 106 9.76 4.68 -3.07
N GLY A 107 8.94 4.70 -4.12
CA GLY A 107 8.05 5.81 -4.42
C GLY A 107 7.03 6.07 -3.31
N ALA A 108 6.51 5.02 -2.69
CA ALA A 108 5.60 5.16 -1.57
C ALA A 108 6.28 5.86 -0.39
N ALA A 109 7.55 5.53 -0.12
CA ALA A 109 8.32 6.20 0.94
C ALA A 109 8.64 7.64 0.57
N ILE A 110 9.05 7.89 -0.68
CA ILE A 110 9.38 9.24 -1.17
C ILE A 110 8.14 10.13 -1.13
N THR A 111 7.00 9.61 -1.56
CA THR A 111 5.74 10.38 -1.54
C THR A 111 5.39 10.82 -0.13
N THR A 112 5.64 10.00 0.87
CA THR A 112 5.42 10.33 2.27
C THR A 112 6.33 11.48 2.69
N GLU A 113 7.60 11.48 2.28
CA GLU A 113 8.55 12.56 2.56
C GLU A 113 8.17 13.85 1.85
N GLU A 114 7.79 13.77 0.58
CA GLU A 114 7.38 14.95 -0.21
C GLU A 114 6.12 15.57 0.36
N ALA A 115 5.19 14.76 0.85
CA ALA A 115 3.98 15.28 1.48
C ALA A 115 4.28 16.07 2.76
N GLY A 116 5.44 15.87 3.36
CA GLY A 116 5.90 16.59 4.54
C GLY A 116 6.50 17.96 4.25
N GLU A 117 6.72 18.26 2.99
CA GLU A 117 7.21 19.57 2.59
C GLU A 117 6.03 20.56 2.55
#